data_49498ff15cce34e5b759a953da023a5f
#
_entry.id   49498ff15cce34e5b759a953da023a5f
#
_cell.length_a   1.000
_cell.length_b   1.000
_cell.length_c   1.000
_cell.angle_alpha   90.00
_cell.angle_beta   90.00
_cell.angle_gamma   90.00
#
_symmetry.space_group_name_H-M   'P 1'
#
loop_
_entity.id
_entity.type
_entity.pdbx_description
1 polymer ?
#
loop_
_entity_poly.entity_id
_entity_poly.type
_entity_poly.pdbx_seq_one_letter_code
_entity_poly.pdbx_strand_id
1 'polypeptide(L)'
;AGRHNAIEYITITTPGNSTDFGDLTGVSENGASASNQARVVHKKGIISGSGWPASYVNDIDYFAPATTGNASDFGNSTYYSGRLAAVGNGTRGIFGGGYGNSSTSGSWSQAGPNIVEYVTIANTGNATDFGDLSAGGNGLGATNDETRGVFAGGYTGSGLNRLDYITMASASNSTDFGDVLGSMLYYTMVGNVSNNVIGCFSGGYADTTSYVKVNVIQKITIQTAANATDFGDMTQAGITGSQCSDGTTGCITTGEGASLDDRIDKITIGTPGNATDFGDLVTANYLSGADGVSGAAS
;
A
#
# COMPACT_ATOMS: atom_id res chain seq x y z
N ALA A 1 18.99 -0.83 -10.64
CA ALA A 1 18.56 -1.38 -9.35
C ALA A 1 17.84 -2.70 -9.60
N GLY A 2 18.13 -3.70 -8.80
CA GLY A 2 17.52 -5.01 -8.89
C GLY A 2 16.18 -5.03 -8.16
N ARG A 3 15.29 -5.93 -8.59
CA ARG A 3 14.12 -6.31 -7.81
C ARG A 3 14.58 -7.17 -6.64
N HIS A 4 13.94 -7.00 -5.51
CA HIS A 4 14.32 -7.66 -4.27
C HIS A 4 13.15 -8.51 -3.74
N ASN A 5 13.49 -9.53 -2.98
CA ASN A 5 12.56 -10.32 -2.17
C ASN A 5 12.74 -10.05 -0.67
N ALA A 6 13.62 -9.11 -0.33
CA ALA A 6 13.95 -8.79 1.06
C ALA A 6 12.74 -8.24 1.83
N ILE A 7 12.58 -8.71 3.04
CA ILE A 7 11.68 -8.17 4.06
C ILE A 7 12.57 -7.48 5.09
N GLU A 8 12.28 -6.23 5.38
CA GLU A 8 12.99 -5.44 6.40
C GLU A 8 12.02 -4.99 7.48
N TYR A 9 12.50 -4.75 8.68
CA TYR A 9 11.69 -4.23 9.78
C TYR A 9 12.34 -3.03 10.47
N ILE A 10 11.50 -2.21 11.08
CA ILE A 10 11.88 -1.11 11.97
C ILE A 10 11.19 -1.26 13.32
N THR A 11 11.76 -0.67 14.36
CA THR A 11 11.08 -0.50 15.64
C THR A 11 10.50 0.92 15.70
N ILE A 12 9.19 1.07 15.45
CA ILE A 12 8.52 2.37 15.27
C ILE A 12 8.75 3.35 16.44
N THR A 13 8.86 2.84 17.67
CA THR A 13 9.09 3.66 18.85
C THR A 13 10.52 4.20 18.99
N THR A 14 11.47 3.70 18.19
CA THR A 14 12.88 4.07 18.29
C THR A 14 13.42 4.43 16.91
N PRO A 15 13.65 5.71 16.60
CA PRO A 15 14.25 6.11 15.33
C PRO A 15 15.57 5.40 15.05
N GLY A 16 15.74 4.95 13.81
CA GLY A 16 16.93 4.22 13.36
C GLY A 16 16.69 3.52 12.04
N ASN A 17 17.74 2.98 11.47
CA ASN A 17 17.69 2.29 10.20
C ASN A 17 16.94 0.95 10.30
N SER A 18 16.42 0.48 9.16
CA SER A 18 15.81 -0.84 9.08
C SER A 18 16.81 -1.96 9.28
N THR A 19 16.31 -3.13 9.55
CA THR A 19 17.09 -4.36 9.75
C THR A 19 16.48 -5.47 8.89
N ASP A 20 17.31 -6.35 8.40
CA ASP A 20 16.87 -7.53 7.64
C ASP A 20 15.99 -8.43 8.51
N PHE A 21 14.84 -8.84 7.93
CA PHE A 21 13.90 -9.78 8.54
C PHE A 21 13.98 -11.16 7.89
N GLY A 22 14.15 -11.22 6.58
CA GLY A 22 14.13 -12.44 5.76
C GLY A 22 13.66 -12.14 4.34
N ASP A 23 13.22 -13.15 3.63
CA ASP A 23 12.87 -13.06 2.21
C ASP A 23 11.43 -13.52 1.93
N LEU A 24 10.78 -12.90 0.95
CA LEU A 24 9.59 -13.44 0.27
C LEU A 24 9.97 -14.71 -0.50
N THR A 25 9.00 -15.55 -0.85
CA THR A 25 9.23 -16.78 -1.64
C THR A 25 9.77 -16.51 -3.04
N GLY A 26 9.74 -15.27 -3.49
CA GLY A 26 10.32 -14.81 -4.75
C GLY A 26 10.31 -13.29 -4.82
N VAL A 27 11.00 -12.75 -5.82
CA VAL A 27 11.04 -11.29 -6.04
C VAL A 27 9.63 -10.73 -6.23
N SER A 28 9.38 -9.57 -5.64
CA SER A 28 8.11 -8.87 -5.75
C SER A 28 8.37 -7.38 -5.97
N GLU A 29 7.49 -6.74 -6.73
CA GLU A 29 7.46 -5.30 -6.93
C GLU A 29 6.01 -4.87 -7.00
N ASN A 30 5.66 -3.77 -6.32
CA ASN A 30 4.29 -3.24 -6.35
C ASN A 30 3.23 -4.21 -5.78
N GLY A 31 3.57 -4.94 -4.73
CA GLY A 31 2.67 -5.78 -3.96
C GLY A 31 1.82 -4.97 -2.97
N ALA A 32 1.08 -5.66 -2.11
CA ALA A 32 0.33 -5.06 -1.01
C ALA A 32 0.16 -6.05 0.14
N SER A 33 0.17 -5.55 1.38
CA SER A 33 0.12 -6.37 2.59
C SER A 33 -1.03 -6.00 3.51
N ALA A 34 -1.53 -7.02 4.20
CA ALA A 34 -2.42 -6.84 5.33
C ALA A 34 -1.96 -7.76 6.47
N SER A 35 -2.31 -7.41 7.71
CA SER A 35 -1.84 -8.16 8.86
C SER A 35 -2.88 -8.32 9.96
N ASN A 36 -2.59 -9.30 10.80
CA ASN A 36 -2.98 -9.32 12.20
C ASN A 36 -1.70 -9.43 13.05
N GLN A 37 -1.82 -9.48 14.34
CA GLN A 37 -0.65 -9.54 15.23
C GLN A 37 0.22 -10.80 15.05
N ALA A 38 -0.36 -11.88 14.52
CA ALA A 38 0.29 -13.18 14.39
C ALA A 38 0.82 -13.44 12.98
N ARG A 39 0.25 -12.78 11.97
CA ARG A 39 0.56 -13.07 10.56
C ARG A 39 0.42 -11.84 9.68
N VAL A 40 1.38 -11.68 8.76
CA VAL A 40 1.30 -10.79 7.61
C VAL A 40 0.97 -11.64 6.40
N VAL A 41 0.06 -11.17 5.55
CA VAL A 41 -0.20 -11.71 4.21
C VAL A 41 0.20 -10.66 3.20
N HIS A 42 1.01 -11.04 2.22
CA HIS A 42 1.55 -10.17 1.19
C HIS A 42 1.18 -10.70 -0.20
N LYS A 43 0.33 -9.98 -0.92
CA LYS A 43 0.08 -10.27 -2.33
C LYS A 43 1.21 -9.69 -3.17
N LYS A 44 1.96 -10.58 -3.82
CA LYS A 44 3.01 -10.18 -4.75
C LYS A 44 2.41 -9.49 -5.97
N GLY A 45 3.10 -8.49 -6.48
CA GLY A 45 2.65 -7.72 -7.64
C GLY A 45 3.28 -8.20 -8.94
N ILE A 46 4.46 -7.70 -9.24
CA ILE A 46 5.14 -7.95 -10.49
C ILE A 46 6.39 -8.79 -10.22
N ILE A 47 6.51 -9.92 -10.87
CA ILE A 47 7.78 -10.61 -11.04
C ILE A 47 8.22 -10.44 -12.49
N SER A 48 9.45 -10.13 -12.78
CA SER A 48 9.86 -10.12 -14.17
C SER A 48 11.33 -10.43 -14.39
N GLY A 49 11.61 -10.95 -15.57
CA GLY A 49 12.90 -10.85 -16.21
C GLY A 49 13.24 -9.41 -16.67
N SER A 50 14.49 -9.18 -17.08
CA SER A 50 14.98 -7.90 -17.58
C SER A 50 14.31 -7.56 -18.93
N GLY A 51 13.20 -6.88 -18.90
CA GLY A 51 12.52 -6.41 -20.11
C GLY A 51 10.99 -6.36 -19.99
N TRP A 52 10.37 -5.51 -20.75
CA TRP A 52 8.95 -5.50 -21.02
C TRP A 52 8.57 -6.59 -22.03
N PRO A 53 7.46 -7.36 -21.85
CA PRO A 53 6.42 -7.17 -20.81
C PRO A 53 6.81 -7.78 -19.45
N ALA A 54 6.42 -7.10 -18.37
CA ALA A 54 6.52 -7.61 -17.01
C ALA A 54 5.51 -8.76 -16.80
N SER A 55 5.89 -9.74 -16.02
CA SER A 55 4.97 -10.82 -15.63
C SER A 55 4.29 -10.47 -14.31
N TYR A 56 2.98 -10.42 -14.32
CA TYR A 56 2.17 -10.33 -13.10
C TYR A 56 2.00 -11.71 -12.48
N VAL A 57 1.90 -11.74 -11.17
CA VAL A 57 1.63 -12.96 -10.42
C VAL A 57 0.38 -12.79 -9.58
N ASN A 58 -0.19 -13.90 -9.19
CA ASN A 58 -1.31 -13.95 -8.27
C ASN A 58 -0.93 -14.60 -6.92
N ASP A 59 0.35 -14.84 -6.68
CA ASP A 59 0.81 -15.46 -5.45
C ASP A 59 0.61 -14.54 -4.24
N ILE A 60 0.24 -15.14 -3.14
CA ILE A 60 0.17 -14.51 -1.81
C ILE A 60 1.13 -15.25 -0.90
N ASP A 61 2.05 -14.54 -0.29
CA ASP A 61 2.98 -15.04 0.71
C ASP A 61 2.51 -14.67 2.11
N TYR A 62 3.01 -15.36 3.13
CA TYR A 62 2.82 -14.99 4.53
C TYR A 62 4.06 -15.21 5.38
N PHE A 63 4.16 -14.46 6.47
CA PHE A 63 5.17 -14.64 7.50
C PHE A 63 4.62 -14.24 8.87
N ALA A 64 5.30 -14.67 9.94
CA ALA A 64 4.97 -14.30 11.32
C ALA A 64 5.82 -13.09 11.74
N PRO A 65 5.24 -11.91 12.02
CA PRO A 65 6.03 -10.69 12.31
C PRO A 65 6.82 -10.76 13.63
N ALA A 66 6.46 -11.67 14.53
CA ALA A 66 7.16 -11.83 15.81
C ALA A 66 8.51 -12.58 15.71
N THR A 67 8.80 -13.20 14.57
CA THR A 67 9.99 -14.05 14.42
C THR A 67 10.61 -13.82 13.05
N THR A 68 11.84 -13.34 13.00
CA THR A 68 12.58 -13.17 11.75
C THR A 68 12.71 -14.49 10.99
N GLY A 69 12.57 -14.43 9.69
CA GLY A 69 12.64 -15.60 8.82
C GLY A 69 11.92 -15.38 7.49
N ASN A 70 12.10 -16.32 6.59
CA ASN A 70 11.54 -16.21 5.25
C ASN A 70 10.02 -16.45 5.25
N ALA A 71 9.34 -15.82 4.29
CA ALA A 71 7.93 -16.04 4.03
C ALA A 71 7.66 -17.45 3.49
N SER A 72 6.43 -17.86 3.59
CA SER A 72 5.90 -19.09 3.01
C SER A 72 4.72 -18.79 2.10
N ASP A 73 4.40 -19.72 1.20
CA ASP A 73 3.23 -19.64 0.35
C ASP A 73 1.94 -19.65 1.16
N PHE A 74 1.05 -18.70 0.89
CA PHE A 74 -0.28 -18.60 1.49
C PHE A 74 -1.36 -19.16 0.58
N GLY A 75 -1.25 -18.92 -0.72
CA GLY A 75 -2.22 -19.23 -1.75
C GLY A 75 -2.22 -18.21 -2.87
N ASN A 76 -3.29 -18.13 -3.62
CA ASN A 76 -3.37 -17.28 -4.81
C ASN A 76 -4.52 -16.28 -4.72
N SER A 77 -4.30 -15.09 -5.27
CA SER A 77 -5.36 -14.14 -5.59
C SER A 77 -6.15 -14.61 -6.83
N THR A 78 -7.35 -14.09 -6.99
CA THR A 78 -8.21 -14.40 -8.15
C THR A 78 -7.71 -13.71 -9.42
N TYR A 79 -6.85 -12.71 -9.27
CA TYR A 79 -6.42 -11.83 -10.36
C TYR A 79 -4.91 -11.59 -10.35
N TYR A 80 -4.30 -11.60 -11.53
CA TYR A 80 -2.88 -11.28 -11.73
C TYR A 80 -2.72 -9.76 -11.77
N SER A 81 -2.26 -9.15 -10.69
CA SER A 81 -2.16 -7.69 -10.59
C SER A 81 -0.97 -7.24 -9.75
N GLY A 82 -0.48 -6.05 -10.04
CA GLY A 82 0.45 -5.29 -9.22
C GLY A 82 -0.05 -3.85 -9.08
N ARG A 83 0.61 -3.04 -8.26
CA ARG A 83 0.21 -1.65 -7.96
C ARG A 83 -1.19 -1.55 -7.37
N LEU A 84 -1.53 -2.49 -6.53
CA LEU A 84 -2.78 -2.58 -5.78
C LEU A 84 -2.58 -1.98 -4.38
N ALA A 85 -3.67 -1.79 -3.66
CA ALA A 85 -3.63 -1.40 -2.26
C ALA A 85 -4.28 -2.46 -1.38
N ALA A 86 -3.93 -2.50 -0.09
CA ALA A 86 -4.50 -3.43 0.86
C ALA A 86 -4.96 -2.75 2.14
N VAL A 87 -5.99 -3.32 2.74
CA VAL A 87 -6.52 -3.00 4.07
C VAL A 87 -6.78 -4.27 4.85
N GLY A 88 -6.88 -4.18 6.18
CA GLY A 88 -7.14 -5.36 6.98
C GLY A 88 -7.78 -5.04 8.34
N ASN A 89 -8.56 -5.98 8.87
CA ASN A 89 -9.23 -5.85 10.17
C ASN A 89 -8.82 -6.95 11.17
N GLY A 90 -7.62 -7.49 11.01
CA GLY A 90 -7.14 -8.59 11.84
C GLY A 90 -7.74 -9.96 11.51
N THR A 91 -8.88 -10.03 10.85
CA THR A 91 -9.50 -11.28 10.35
C THR A 91 -9.29 -11.44 8.86
N ARG A 92 -9.58 -10.40 8.10
CA ARG A 92 -9.44 -10.37 6.64
C ARG A 92 -8.30 -9.46 6.22
N GLY A 93 -7.51 -9.92 5.26
CA GLY A 93 -6.65 -9.10 4.41
C GLY A 93 -7.40 -8.88 3.09
N ILE A 94 -7.61 -7.63 2.70
CA ILE A 94 -8.42 -7.24 1.55
C ILE A 94 -7.56 -6.46 0.59
N PHE A 95 -7.55 -6.88 -0.67
CA PHE A 95 -6.71 -6.31 -1.73
C PHE A 95 -7.61 -5.66 -2.78
N GLY A 96 -7.31 -4.43 -3.19
CA GLY A 96 -8.17 -3.68 -4.12
C GLY A 96 -7.41 -3.04 -5.27
N GLY A 97 -8.04 -3.05 -6.46
CA GLY A 97 -7.54 -2.44 -7.67
C GLY A 97 -6.28 -3.08 -8.23
N GLY A 98 -5.41 -2.27 -8.77
CA GLY A 98 -4.13 -2.70 -9.34
C GLY A 98 -4.12 -2.61 -10.87
N TYR A 99 -3.03 -3.06 -11.45
CA TYR A 99 -2.77 -3.09 -12.87
C TYR A 99 -2.50 -4.54 -13.28
N GLY A 100 -3.27 -5.08 -14.18
CA GLY A 100 -3.12 -6.47 -14.56
C GLY A 100 -4.27 -6.99 -15.43
N ASN A 101 -4.39 -8.29 -15.52
CA ASN A 101 -5.47 -8.96 -16.24
C ASN A 101 -5.78 -10.35 -15.63
N SER A 102 -6.75 -11.04 -16.20
CA SER A 102 -7.16 -12.38 -15.79
C SER A 102 -6.19 -13.51 -16.22
N SER A 103 -5.06 -13.18 -16.86
CA SER A 103 -4.08 -14.17 -17.33
C SER A 103 -2.64 -13.65 -17.21
N THR A 104 -1.68 -14.56 -17.10
CA THR A 104 -0.24 -14.27 -16.94
C THR A 104 0.38 -13.57 -18.15
N SER A 105 -0.26 -13.62 -19.29
CA SER A 105 0.25 -13.08 -20.56
C SER A 105 -0.88 -12.33 -21.27
N GLY A 106 -1.02 -11.06 -21.04
CA GLY A 106 -2.07 -10.31 -21.71
C GLY A 106 -1.71 -8.85 -21.94
N SER A 107 -2.44 -8.29 -22.89
CA SER A 107 -2.35 -6.88 -23.21
C SER A 107 -2.63 -6.01 -21.99
N TRP A 108 -1.86 -4.97 -21.83
CA TRP A 108 -1.97 -3.97 -20.81
C TRP A 108 -3.29 -3.21 -20.93
N SER A 109 -4.12 -3.31 -19.92
CA SER A 109 -5.21 -2.34 -19.76
C SER A 109 -4.74 -1.24 -18.81
N GLN A 110 -4.62 -0.01 -19.29
CA GLN A 110 -4.33 1.15 -18.42
C GLN A 110 -5.46 1.39 -17.42
N ALA A 111 -6.68 1.01 -17.77
CA ALA A 111 -7.77 0.86 -16.84
C ALA A 111 -7.58 -0.48 -16.12
N GLY A 112 -6.92 -0.48 -14.97
CA GLY A 112 -6.82 -1.65 -14.11
C GLY A 112 -8.20 -2.18 -13.70
N PRO A 113 -8.29 -3.41 -13.16
CA PRO A 113 -9.55 -3.92 -12.64
C PRO A 113 -10.03 -3.08 -11.46
N ASN A 114 -11.34 -3.04 -11.27
CA ASN A 114 -11.96 -2.49 -10.06
C ASN A 114 -12.15 -3.55 -8.97
N ILE A 115 -11.63 -4.74 -9.17
CA ILE A 115 -11.80 -5.91 -8.31
C ILE A 115 -11.27 -5.63 -6.90
N VAL A 116 -12.05 -6.04 -5.92
CA VAL A 116 -11.64 -6.18 -4.53
C VAL A 116 -11.78 -7.65 -4.14
N GLU A 117 -10.73 -8.21 -3.57
CA GLU A 117 -10.69 -9.61 -3.13
C GLU A 117 -10.16 -9.71 -1.70
N TYR A 118 -10.45 -10.81 -1.01
CA TYR A 118 -9.99 -10.98 0.37
C TYR A 118 -9.49 -12.38 0.67
N VAL A 119 -8.66 -12.48 1.69
CA VAL A 119 -8.27 -13.73 2.35
C VAL A 119 -8.64 -13.68 3.83
N THR A 120 -8.82 -14.84 4.44
CA THR A 120 -8.89 -14.97 5.91
C THR A 120 -7.46 -15.14 6.44
N ILE A 121 -6.89 -14.14 7.11
CA ILE A 121 -5.46 -14.11 7.48
C ILE A 121 -5.01 -15.34 8.28
N ALA A 122 -5.87 -15.89 9.14
CA ALA A 122 -5.53 -17.02 9.99
C ALA A 122 -5.31 -18.33 9.23
N ASN A 123 -5.91 -18.49 8.05
CA ASN A 123 -5.93 -19.74 7.30
C ASN A 123 -5.35 -19.56 5.90
N THR A 124 -4.35 -20.35 5.54
CA THR A 124 -3.83 -20.38 4.16
C THR A 124 -4.91 -20.82 3.19
N GLY A 125 -4.91 -20.23 2.00
CA GLY A 125 -5.89 -20.52 0.95
C GLY A 125 -5.98 -19.38 -0.05
N ASN A 126 -6.72 -19.63 -1.11
CA ASN A 126 -6.89 -18.65 -2.18
C ASN A 126 -7.82 -17.51 -1.75
N ALA A 127 -7.62 -16.35 -2.35
CA ALA A 127 -8.52 -15.22 -2.18
C ALA A 127 -9.91 -15.51 -2.74
N THR A 128 -10.87 -14.80 -2.21
CA THR A 128 -12.28 -14.83 -2.61
C THR A 128 -12.71 -13.44 -3.03
N ASP A 129 -13.59 -13.34 -3.99
CA ASP A 129 -14.19 -12.08 -4.41
C ASP A 129 -14.86 -11.36 -3.22
N PHE A 130 -14.60 -10.07 -3.10
CA PHE A 130 -15.20 -9.19 -2.09
C PHE A 130 -16.25 -8.27 -2.71
N GLY A 131 -16.04 -7.84 -3.95
CA GLY A 131 -16.82 -6.86 -4.69
C GLY A 131 -15.93 -5.94 -5.53
N ASP A 132 -16.41 -4.76 -5.84
CA ASP A 132 -15.76 -3.83 -6.76
C ASP A 132 -15.56 -2.44 -6.16
N LEU A 133 -14.46 -1.77 -6.51
CA LEU A 133 -14.31 -0.33 -6.37
C LEU A 133 -15.21 0.40 -7.37
N SER A 134 -15.53 1.67 -7.13
CA SER A 134 -16.37 2.49 -8.03
C SER A 134 -15.79 2.62 -9.44
N ALA A 135 -14.49 2.52 -9.59
CA ALA A 135 -13.78 2.42 -10.88
C ALA A 135 -12.51 1.58 -10.74
N GLY A 136 -12.02 1.00 -11.83
CA GLY A 136 -10.71 0.40 -11.89
C GLY A 136 -9.61 1.44 -11.63
N GLY A 137 -8.40 0.98 -11.43
CA GLY A 137 -7.24 1.88 -11.27
C GLY A 137 -6.05 1.17 -10.64
N ASN A 138 -4.87 1.70 -10.90
CA ASN A 138 -3.62 1.24 -10.31
C ASN A 138 -2.91 2.38 -9.58
N GLY A 139 -1.97 2.04 -8.69
CA GLY A 139 -1.26 3.03 -7.90
C GLY A 139 -2.16 3.72 -6.88
N LEU A 140 -3.06 2.95 -6.26
CA LEU A 140 -3.93 3.42 -5.19
C LEU A 140 -3.18 3.47 -3.85
N GLY A 141 -3.61 4.38 -2.97
CA GLY A 141 -3.34 4.30 -1.54
C GLY A 141 -4.48 3.63 -0.80
N ALA A 142 -4.23 3.18 0.42
CA ALA A 142 -5.29 2.71 1.31
C ALA A 142 -4.99 3.03 2.77
N THR A 143 -6.04 3.14 3.56
CA THR A 143 -5.97 3.24 5.03
C THR A 143 -7.21 2.61 5.63
N ASN A 144 -7.15 2.21 6.89
CA ASN A 144 -8.30 1.60 7.55
C ASN A 144 -8.31 1.82 9.07
N ASP A 145 -9.47 1.56 9.65
CA ASP A 145 -9.63 1.17 11.04
C ASP A 145 -10.03 -0.32 11.13
N GLU A 146 -10.56 -0.77 12.24
CA GLU A 146 -10.98 -2.16 12.41
C GLU A 146 -12.23 -2.54 11.59
N THR A 147 -12.99 -1.59 11.06
CA THR A 147 -14.29 -1.81 10.41
C THR A 147 -14.35 -1.34 8.97
N ARG A 148 -13.68 -0.24 8.66
CA ARG A 148 -13.74 0.43 7.36
C ARG A 148 -12.36 0.49 6.71
N GLY A 149 -12.26 0.06 5.45
CA GLY A 149 -11.12 0.32 4.60
C GLY A 149 -11.46 1.43 3.59
N VAL A 150 -10.53 2.35 3.36
CA VAL A 150 -10.67 3.45 2.39
C VAL A 150 -9.53 3.35 1.39
N PHE A 151 -9.89 3.30 0.11
CA PHE A 151 -8.97 3.31 -1.03
C PHE A 151 -8.95 4.68 -1.68
N ALA A 152 -7.77 5.17 -2.06
CA ALA A 152 -7.54 6.53 -2.48
C ALA A 152 -6.86 6.64 -3.84
N GLY A 153 -7.30 7.57 -4.67
CA GLY A 153 -6.66 7.93 -5.92
C GLY A 153 -6.67 6.84 -6.98
N GLY A 154 -5.56 6.69 -7.67
CA GLY A 154 -5.35 5.70 -8.72
C GLY A 154 -5.25 6.31 -10.12
N TYR A 155 -5.00 5.45 -11.11
CA TYR A 155 -4.81 5.83 -12.51
C TYR A 155 -5.48 4.85 -13.46
N THR A 156 -6.24 5.40 -14.43
CA THR A 156 -6.93 4.65 -15.49
C THR A 156 -6.63 5.18 -16.89
N GLY A 157 -5.50 5.87 -17.09
CA GLY A 157 -5.21 6.72 -18.25
C GLY A 157 -5.26 8.22 -17.89
N SER A 158 -5.91 8.54 -16.79
CA SER A 158 -5.86 9.83 -16.08
C SER A 158 -5.83 9.58 -14.58
N GLY A 159 -5.30 10.52 -13.81
CA GLY A 159 -5.34 10.46 -12.36
C GLY A 159 -6.77 10.57 -11.82
N LEU A 160 -7.06 9.82 -10.77
CA LEU A 160 -8.36 9.81 -10.09
C LEU A 160 -8.23 10.52 -8.74
N ASN A 161 -9.19 11.40 -8.44
CA ASN A 161 -9.23 12.12 -7.16
C ASN A 161 -10.14 11.45 -6.12
N ARG A 162 -10.66 10.27 -6.38
CA ARG A 162 -11.65 9.58 -5.56
C ARG A 162 -11.10 9.02 -4.27
N LEU A 163 -11.99 8.90 -3.30
CA LEU A 163 -11.88 8.03 -2.13
C LEU A 163 -13.07 7.06 -2.14
N ASP A 164 -12.79 5.77 -2.12
CA ASP A 164 -13.80 4.70 -2.03
C ASP A 164 -13.67 3.99 -0.69
N TYR A 165 -14.79 3.65 -0.02
CA TYR A 165 -14.73 2.86 1.19
C TYR A 165 -15.50 1.54 1.10
N ILE A 166 -15.07 0.59 1.89
CA ILE A 166 -15.72 -0.71 2.10
C ILE A 166 -15.95 -0.95 3.60
N THR A 167 -16.98 -1.73 3.93
CA THR A 167 -17.16 -2.31 5.27
C THR A 167 -16.50 -3.69 5.29
N MET A 168 -15.33 -3.82 5.92
CA MET A 168 -14.46 -5.00 5.77
C MET A 168 -15.08 -6.32 6.24
N ALA A 169 -16.06 -6.28 7.14
CA ALA A 169 -16.74 -7.47 7.62
C ALA A 169 -17.70 -8.12 6.61
N SER A 170 -18.18 -7.35 5.61
CA SER A 170 -19.22 -7.78 4.66
C SER A 170 -18.79 -7.55 3.23
N ALA A 171 -18.68 -8.60 2.45
CA ALA A 171 -18.37 -8.50 1.02
C ALA A 171 -19.46 -7.72 0.27
N SER A 172 -19.07 -6.64 -0.40
CA SER A 172 -19.92 -5.77 -1.20
C SER A 172 -19.07 -4.81 -2.02
N ASN A 173 -19.68 -4.17 -2.99
CA ASN A 173 -19.02 -3.07 -3.71
C ASN A 173 -18.73 -1.88 -2.79
N SER A 174 -17.71 -1.12 -3.15
CA SER A 174 -17.36 0.11 -2.44
C SER A 174 -18.45 1.18 -2.55
N THR A 175 -18.39 2.13 -1.66
CA THR A 175 -19.22 3.32 -1.64
C THR A 175 -18.32 4.55 -1.70
N ASP A 176 -18.79 5.60 -2.36
CA ASP A 176 -18.10 6.88 -2.41
C ASP A 176 -17.87 7.44 -0.99
N PHE A 177 -16.65 7.86 -0.73
CA PHE A 177 -16.25 8.49 0.54
C PHE A 177 -16.04 9.99 0.38
N GLY A 178 -15.58 10.44 -0.79
CA GLY A 178 -15.19 11.80 -1.11
C GLY A 178 -13.99 11.83 -2.04
N ASP A 179 -13.22 12.93 -2.00
CA ASP A 179 -12.10 13.14 -2.89
C ASP A 179 -10.78 13.38 -2.14
N VAL A 180 -9.66 12.94 -2.72
CA VAL A 180 -8.33 13.40 -2.33
C VAL A 180 -8.16 14.87 -2.77
N LEU A 181 -7.26 15.59 -2.11
CA LEU A 181 -6.84 16.92 -2.61
C LEU A 181 -6.23 16.77 -3.99
N GLY A 182 -6.53 17.70 -4.90
CA GLY A 182 -6.19 17.63 -6.32
C GLY A 182 -4.70 17.53 -6.68
N SER A 183 -3.83 17.49 -5.69
CA SER A 183 -2.37 17.33 -5.83
C SER A 183 -1.87 15.89 -5.62
N MET A 184 -2.75 14.88 -5.56
CA MET A 184 -2.34 13.50 -5.30
C MET A 184 -3.18 12.51 -6.13
N LEU A 185 -3.08 12.62 -7.46
CA LEU A 185 -3.97 11.88 -8.36
C LEU A 185 -3.44 10.50 -8.75
N TYR A 186 -2.13 10.23 -8.57
CA TYR A 186 -1.51 9.04 -9.13
C TYR A 186 -0.29 8.60 -8.33
N TYR A 187 -0.11 7.29 -8.13
CA TYR A 187 0.97 6.72 -7.31
C TYR A 187 1.03 7.25 -5.87
N THR A 188 -0.12 7.47 -5.26
CA THR A 188 -0.21 7.59 -3.80
C THR A 188 -0.05 6.18 -3.23
N MET A 189 1.11 5.58 -3.36
CA MET A 189 1.26 4.16 -3.02
C MET A 189 1.63 4.02 -1.56
N VAL A 190 0.89 3.35 -0.96
CA VAL A 190 0.74 2.06 -0.33
C VAL A 190 1.16 2.06 1.13
N GLY A 191 0.34 1.57 1.95
CA GLY A 191 0.56 1.33 3.35
C GLY A 191 -0.48 2.01 4.19
N ASN A 192 -0.70 1.45 5.35
CA ASN A 192 -1.72 1.93 6.25
C ASN A 192 -1.08 2.78 7.35
N VAL A 193 -1.15 4.09 7.23
CA VAL A 193 -0.87 5.00 8.34
C VAL A 193 -2.18 5.43 8.94
N SER A 194 -2.52 4.87 10.08
CA SER A 194 -3.75 5.20 10.79
C SER A 194 -3.60 5.06 12.31
N ASN A 195 -4.50 5.71 13.03
CA ASN A 195 -4.71 5.54 14.47
C ASN A 195 -6.13 5.08 14.79
N ASN A 196 -6.78 4.37 13.88
CA ASN A 196 -8.18 3.93 13.93
C ASN A 196 -9.22 5.07 13.87
N VAL A 197 -8.80 6.33 13.82
CA VAL A 197 -9.66 7.51 13.66
C VAL A 197 -9.27 8.32 12.46
N ILE A 198 -7.97 8.63 12.36
CA ILE A 198 -7.35 9.39 11.27
C ILE A 198 -6.59 8.40 10.39
N GLY A 199 -6.83 8.44 9.09
CA GLY A 199 -6.01 7.77 8.09
C GLY A 199 -5.26 8.80 7.27
N CYS A 200 -4.00 8.53 6.93
CA CYS A 200 -3.14 9.42 6.15
C CYS A 200 -2.74 8.78 4.81
N PHE A 201 -2.62 9.61 3.80
CA PHE A 201 -2.07 9.28 2.49
C PHE A 201 -0.95 10.27 2.15
N SER A 202 0.12 9.85 1.50
CA SER A 202 1.28 10.70 1.27
C SER A 202 1.91 10.54 -0.10
N GLY A 203 2.54 11.60 -0.59
CA GLY A 203 3.29 11.64 -1.83
C GLY A 203 2.47 11.42 -3.10
N GLY A 204 3.12 10.93 -4.15
CA GLY A 204 2.52 10.71 -5.45
C GLY A 204 2.80 11.82 -6.46
N TYR A 205 1.97 11.88 -7.50
CA TYR A 205 2.07 12.89 -8.55
C TYR A 205 0.91 13.89 -8.51
N ALA A 206 1.24 15.18 -8.64
CA ALA A 206 0.27 16.27 -8.73
C ALA A 206 -0.56 16.22 -10.01
N ASP A 207 0.03 15.72 -11.09
CA ASP A 207 -0.63 15.59 -12.39
C ASP A 207 -0.07 14.40 -13.17
N THR A 208 -0.81 14.01 -14.19
CA THR A 208 -0.46 12.87 -15.05
C THR A 208 0.24 13.29 -16.34
N THR A 209 0.47 14.55 -16.54
CA THR A 209 1.09 15.12 -17.76
C THR A 209 2.56 15.43 -17.54
N SER A 210 2.86 16.12 -16.44
CA SER A 210 4.23 16.57 -16.11
C SER A 210 4.92 15.66 -15.10
N TYR A 211 4.18 14.71 -14.49
CA TYR A 211 4.69 13.78 -13.47
C TYR A 211 5.42 14.50 -12.32
N VAL A 212 4.87 15.64 -11.88
CA VAL A 212 5.45 16.42 -10.77
C VAL A 212 5.18 15.68 -9.46
N LYS A 213 6.23 15.22 -8.81
CA LYS A 213 6.15 14.58 -7.49
C LYS A 213 5.82 15.61 -6.43
N VAL A 214 5.03 15.19 -5.43
CA VAL A 214 4.64 16.03 -4.30
C VAL A 214 5.11 15.44 -2.97
N ASN A 215 5.24 16.32 -1.97
CA ASN A 215 5.54 15.91 -0.59
C ASN A 215 4.32 15.98 0.33
N VAL A 216 3.15 16.26 -0.21
CA VAL A 216 1.92 16.46 0.57
C VAL A 216 1.54 15.18 1.33
N ILE A 217 1.15 15.34 2.59
CA ILE A 217 0.46 14.34 3.39
C ILE A 217 -0.97 14.82 3.58
N GLN A 218 -1.93 13.99 3.25
CA GLN A 218 -3.36 14.26 3.43
C GLN A 218 -3.95 13.33 4.49
N LYS A 219 -5.03 13.76 5.13
CA LYS A 219 -5.74 12.98 6.12
C LYS A 219 -7.25 12.93 5.86
N ILE A 220 -7.84 11.85 6.34
CA ILE A 220 -9.29 11.68 6.48
C ILE A 220 -9.65 11.29 7.90
N THR A 221 -10.91 11.50 8.29
CA THR A 221 -11.51 10.84 9.46
C THR A 221 -12.22 9.58 8.96
N ILE A 222 -11.68 8.39 9.24
CA ILE A 222 -12.05 7.12 8.56
C ILE A 222 -13.55 6.82 8.62
N GLN A 223 -14.22 7.13 9.73
CA GLN A 223 -15.65 6.86 9.89
C GLN A 223 -16.57 7.96 9.33
N THR A 224 -16.02 9.07 8.84
CA THR A 224 -16.81 10.22 8.35
C THR A 224 -16.51 10.46 6.87
N ALA A 225 -17.42 10.09 6.00
CA ALA A 225 -17.27 10.32 4.56
C ALA A 225 -17.19 11.83 4.26
N ALA A 226 -16.08 12.26 3.70
CA ALA A 226 -15.76 13.63 3.33
C ALA A 226 -14.49 13.67 2.51
N ASN A 227 -14.22 14.80 1.87
CA ASN A 227 -12.95 15.02 1.18
C ASN A 227 -11.77 15.01 2.16
N ALA A 228 -10.62 14.56 1.69
CA ALA A 228 -9.38 14.65 2.43
C ALA A 228 -9.00 16.11 2.71
N THR A 229 -8.23 16.30 3.76
CA THR A 229 -7.71 17.62 4.15
C THR A 229 -6.19 17.55 4.30
N ASP A 230 -5.53 18.69 4.21
CA ASP A 230 -4.10 18.77 4.42
C ASP A 230 -3.71 18.31 5.85
N PHE A 231 -2.63 17.54 5.94
CA PHE A 231 -2.01 17.13 7.19
C PHE A 231 -0.67 17.82 7.41
N GLY A 232 0.11 18.00 6.36
CA GLY A 232 1.47 18.53 6.35
C GLY A 232 2.27 17.95 5.21
N ASP A 233 3.60 18.00 5.30
CA ASP A 233 4.51 17.60 4.23
C ASP A 233 5.51 16.54 4.68
N MET A 234 5.86 15.61 3.78
CA MET A 234 7.06 14.78 3.89
C MET A 234 8.32 15.66 3.80
N THR A 235 9.44 15.15 4.27
CA THR A 235 10.72 15.88 4.19
C THR A 235 11.18 16.09 2.75
N GLN A 236 10.70 15.30 1.80
CA GLN A 236 10.99 15.42 0.37
C GLN A 236 9.80 14.94 -0.49
N ALA A 237 9.66 15.58 -1.67
CA ALA A 237 8.70 15.14 -2.68
C ALA A 237 9.11 13.80 -3.29
N GLY A 238 8.16 12.88 -3.42
CA GLY A 238 8.42 11.56 -3.98
C GLY A 238 7.19 10.72 -4.16
N ILE A 239 7.38 9.59 -4.83
CA ILE A 239 6.43 8.50 -4.82
C ILE A 239 6.66 7.76 -3.50
N THR A 240 5.61 7.53 -2.73
CA THR A 240 5.77 6.78 -1.49
C THR A 240 6.03 5.30 -1.76
N GLY A 241 6.92 4.73 -0.95
CA GLY A 241 7.17 3.32 -0.86
C GLY A 241 6.26 2.65 0.17
N SER A 242 6.82 2.09 1.22
CA SER A 242 6.09 1.45 2.33
C SER A 242 5.59 2.46 3.35
N GLN A 243 4.50 2.12 4.01
CA GLN A 243 4.01 2.88 5.17
C GLN A 243 3.55 1.92 6.26
N CYS A 244 3.77 2.28 7.50
CA CYS A 244 3.29 1.53 8.66
C CYS A 244 3.03 2.46 9.85
N SER A 245 2.31 1.98 10.86
CA SER A 245 2.02 2.77 12.06
C SER A 245 1.80 1.91 13.29
N ASP A 246 1.99 2.50 14.47
CA ASP A 246 1.66 1.91 15.76
C ASP A 246 0.42 2.54 16.41
N GLY A 247 -0.39 3.27 15.63
CA GLY A 247 -1.53 4.02 16.13
C GLY A 247 -1.19 5.41 16.72
N THR A 248 0.07 5.74 16.88
CA THR A 248 0.56 7.05 17.33
C THR A 248 1.51 7.65 16.31
N THR A 249 2.51 6.89 15.91
CA THR A 249 3.54 7.25 14.94
C THR A 249 3.26 6.56 13.62
N GLY A 250 3.24 7.32 12.54
CA GLY A 250 3.28 6.79 11.17
C GLY A 250 4.69 6.91 10.61
N CYS A 251 5.19 5.84 10.01
CA CYS A 251 6.45 5.80 9.27
C CYS A 251 6.16 5.67 7.79
N ILE A 252 6.83 6.50 6.98
CA ILE A 252 6.59 6.65 5.55
C ILE A 252 7.94 6.54 4.84
N THR A 253 8.11 5.58 3.95
CA THR A 253 9.31 5.52 3.12
C THR A 253 9.06 6.23 1.79
N THR A 254 10.08 6.86 1.25
CA THR A 254 10.06 7.47 -0.07
C THR A 254 10.72 6.51 -1.07
N GLY A 255 9.97 5.98 -2.03
CA GLY A 255 10.50 5.01 -2.98
C GLY A 255 11.29 5.64 -4.12
N GLU A 256 10.78 6.71 -4.72
CA GLU A 256 11.43 7.44 -5.81
C GLU A 256 11.31 8.95 -5.57
N GLY A 257 12.40 9.55 -5.10
CA GLY A 257 12.56 11.01 -5.00
C GLY A 257 13.18 11.61 -6.28
N ALA A 258 14.07 12.57 -6.14
CA ALA A 258 14.90 13.08 -7.23
C ALA A 258 15.99 12.06 -7.64
N SER A 259 16.31 11.10 -6.76
CA SER A 259 17.23 9.98 -6.93
C SER A 259 16.68 8.78 -6.16
N LEU A 260 17.39 7.65 -6.18
CA LEU A 260 17.13 6.55 -5.25
C LEU A 260 17.13 7.07 -3.82
N ASP A 261 16.07 6.75 -3.09
CA ASP A 261 15.88 7.24 -1.73
C ASP A 261 15.69 6.04 -0.78
N ASP A 262 16.40 6.06 0.34
CA ASP A 262 16.33 5.06 1.41
C ASP A 262 15.69 5.64 2.68
N ARG A 263 15.23 6.89 2.62
CA ARG A 263 14.72 7.61 3.78
C ARG A 263 13.43 7.04 4.33
N ILE A 264 13.34 7.07 5.63
CA ILE A 264 12.12 6.83 6.40
C ILE A 264 11.75 8.13 7.11
N ASP A 265 10.63 8.72 6.76
CA ASP A 265 10.01 9.85 7.45
C ASP A 265 9.05 9.36 8.55
N LYS A 266 8.83 10.17 9.58
CA LYS A 266 7.82 9.90 10.62
C LYS A 266 6.90 11.09 10.85
N ILE A 267 5.65 10.77 11.21
CA ILE A 267 4.63 11.73 11.66
C ILE A 267 4.01 11.28 12.98
N THR A 268 3.45 12.22 13.72
CA THR A 268 2.53 11.93 14.85
C THR A 268 1.10 12.02 14.33
N ILE A 269 0.42 10.89 14.15
CA ILE A 269 -0.86 10.79 13.43
C ILE A 269 -1.96 11.68 14.01
N GLY A 270 -2.00 11.82 15.36
CA GLY A 270 -3.00 12.65 16.04
C GLY A 270 -2.78 14.17 15.91
N THR A 271 -1.63 14.61 15.38
CA THR A 271 -1.25 16.03 15.35
C THR A 271 -0.78 16.42 13.96
N PRO A 272 -1.58 17.12 13.15
CA PRO A 272 -1.17 17.60 11.85
C PRO A 272 0.12 18.43 11.91
N GLY A 273 1.01 18.20 10.95
CA GLY A 273 2.30 18.87 10.83
C GLY A 273 3.24 18.11 9.90
N ASN A 274 4.36 18.72 9.58
CA ASN A 274 5.33 18.13 8.68
C ASN A 274 6.05 16.93 9.31
N ALA A 275 6.40 15.99 8.46
CA ALA A 275 7.19 14.84 8.85
C ALA A 275 8.61 15.25 9.29
N THR A 276 9.24 14.39 10.04
CA THR A 276 10.65 14.48 10.42
C THR A 276 11.37 13.20 10.08
N ASP A 277 12.66 13.28 9.90
CA ASP A 277 13.50 12.12 9.64
C ASP A 277 13.39 11.08 10.76
N PHE A 278 13.30 9.79 10.36
CA PHE A 278 13.29 8.65 11.26
C PHE A 278 14.56 7.81 11.13
N GLY A 279 15.08 7.64 9.92
CA GLY A 279 16.24 6.80 9.58
C GLY A 279 16.17 6.34 8.13
N ASP A 280 16.93 5.30 7.80
CA ASP A 280 17.09 4.83 6.42
C ASP A 280 16.79 3.33 6.29
N LEU A 281 16.34 2.91 5.10
CA LEU A 281 16.27 1.52 4.70
C LEU A 281 17.71 0.96 4.49
N VAL A 282 17.89 -0.33 4.71
CA VAL A 282 19.18 -1.01 4.39
C VAL A 282 19.48 -0.94 2.90
N THR A 283 18.44 -0.97 2.08
CA THR A 283 18.55 -0.92 0.63
C THR A 283 17.68 0.19 0.06
N ALA A 284 18.30 1.15 -0.63
CA ALA A 284 17.55 2.20 -1.33
C ALA A 284 16.64 1.59 -2.41
N ASN A 285 15.35 1.92 -2.35
CA ASN A 285 14.35 1.43 -3.29
C ASN A 285 14.20 2.36 -4.50
N TYR A 286 14.25 1.77 -5.70
CA TYR A 286 14.12 2.53 -6.96
C TYR A 286 12.66 2.79 -7.36
N LEU A 287 11.75 1.94 -6.98
CA LEU A 287 10.34 2.06 -7.37
C LEU A 287 9.45 1.68 -6.19
N SER A 288 8.47 2.51 -6.00
CA SER A 288 7.20 2.26 -5.36
C SER A 288 6.77 0.79 -5.41
N GLY A 289 7.27 -0.03 -4.57
CA GLY A 289 6.96 -1.45 -4.67
C GLY A 289 7.12 -2.18 -3.36
N ALA A 290 7.67 -1.49 -2.41
CA ALA A 290 7.66 -1.95 -1.04
C ALA A 290 6.28 -1.66 -0.44
N ASP A 291 5.81 -2.54 0.38
CA ASP A 291 4.58 -2.40 1.13
C ASP A 291 4.88 -2.52 2.61
N GLY A 292 4.23 -1.69 3.41
CA GLY A 292 4.43 -1.63 4.84
C GLY A 292 3.24 -2.15 5.62
N VAL A 293 3.51 -2.81 6.71
CA VAL A 293 2.48 -3.33 7.59
C VAL A 293 2.94 -3.30 9.04
N SER A 294 2.03 -2.96 9.93
CA SER A 294 2.30 -3.00 11.37
C SER A 294 2.10 -4.41 11.92
N GLY A 295 3.10 -4.92 12.63
CA GLY A 295 3.02 -6.20 13.34
C GLY A 295 2.45 -6.10 14.75
N ALA A 296 2.28 -4.88 15.28
CA ALA A 296 1.69 -4.67 16.58
C ALA A 296 0.18 -4.44 16.49
N ALA A 297 -0.52 -4.86 17.53
CA ALA A 297 -1.90 -4.44 17.72
C ALA A 297 -1.95 -2.93 17.85
N SER A 298 -2.78 -2.33 17.07
CA SER A 298 -3.32 -1.04 17.38
C SER A 298 -4.25 -1.17 18.60
#